data_d5dc821d771fe0651b016d5da6891054
#
_entry.id   d5dc821d771fe0651b016d5da6891054
#
_cell.length_a   1.000
_cell.length_b   1.000
_cell.length_c   1.000
_cell.angle_alpha   90.00
_cell.angle_beta   90.00
_cell.angle_gamma   90.00
#
_symmetry.space_group_name_H-M   'P 1'
#
loop_
_entity.id
_entity.type
_entity.pdbx_description
1 polymer ?
#
loop_
_entity_poly.entity_id
_entity_poly.type
_entity_poly.pdbx_seq_one_letter_code
_entity_poly.pdbx_strand_id
1 'polypeptide(L)'
;AKPKPSQILKRDSSGIYIINDISKERRLACLKLMLEQKYITKKQYNKAAKVSLKSMLKPNYHMNDSNIAYFTDYTVAQVIKDLQKKENLSYDDAWDKVYKGGLKIYSTMDSKAQKTIQKEFRQNYNFPSITNIRYDGSNNILNKDGKVAMYSMDNYIKNGRFTFTKDEIKKNSDGSFVIKANKRLKIYKTSANGKTDYSLEFPNMYKWSNGRLYSISGGYINIPQEHKQLDDNGNLIVSARFMQTKEGRETILHDNSGYYINEKNYSVNQGVIQPQSAMTIIENSTGQIKAMVGGRKTKGKMLYNRAIEPRQPGSSIKPLGVYAPAIQQGAEEAAAKKNHNFVDYHIDRQGARGWGNHITAGSIVADERTTNNGTAWPVNAGGGYSGRNTLRSAI
;
A
#
# COMPACT_ATOMS: atom_id res chain seq x y z
N ALA A 1 -16.79 11.77 19.28
CA ALA A 1 -16.34 11.20 17.98
C ALA A 1 -16.05 12.36 17.04
N LYS A 2 -14.83 12.45 16.49
CA LYS A 2 -14.50 13.49 15.50
C LYS A 2 -15.30 13.21 14.23
N PRO A 3 -16.06 14.17 13.67
CA PRO A 3 -16.82 13.94 12.46
C PRO A 3 -15.86 13.68 11.28
N LYS A 4 -16.12 12.62 10.51
CA LYS A 4 -15.37 12.39 9.28
C LYS A 4 -15.70 13.51 8.28
N PRO A 5 -14.74 14.01 7.47
CA PRO A 5 -14.98 15.06 6.47
C PRO A 5 -16.17 14.77 5.55
N SER A 6 -16.36 13.51 5.16
CA SER A 6 -17.51 13.04 4.36
C SER A 6 -18.87 13.19 5.06
N GLN A 7 -18.90 13.36 6.37
CA GLN A 7 -20.14 13.62 7.12
C GLN A 7 -20.53 15.10 7.09
N ILE A 8 -19.58 16.00 6.76
CA ILE A 8 -19.80 17.44 6.71
C ILE A 8 -20.01 17.89 5.27
N LEU A 9 -19.19 17.40 4.36
CA LEU A 9 -19.19 17.76 2.94
C LEU A 9 -19.41 16.52 2.09
N LYS A 10 -20.21 16.63 1.04
CA LYS A 10 -20.34 15.67 -0.05
C LYS A 10 -19.98 16.34 -1.36
N ARG A 11 -19.60 15.57 -2.39
CA ARG A 11 -19.44 16.11 -3.75
C ARG A 11 -20.76 15.96 -4.50
N ASP A 12 -21.13 16.98 -5.25
CA ASP A 12 -22.21 16.89 -6.23
C ASP A 12 -21.74 16.18 -7.52
N SER A 13 -22.64 16.07 -8.49
CA SER A 13 -22.37 15.46 -9.78
C SER A 13 -21.28 16.20 -10.60
N SER A 14 -21.06 17.48 -10.32
CA SER A 14 -20.02 18.31 -10.93
C SER A 14 -18.68 18.27 -10.18
N GLY A 15 -18.59 17.48 -9.09
CA GLY A 15 -17.40 17.38 -8.26
C GLY A 15 -17.22 18.53 -7.26
N ILE A 16 -18.18 19.44 -7.17
CA ILE A 16 -18.17 20.59 -6.25
C ILE A 16 -18.56 20.11 -4.83
N TYR A 17 -17.86 20.59 -3.82
CA TYR A 17 -18.21 20.30 -2.43
C TYR A 17 -19.46 21.06 -2.00
N ILE A 18 -20.45 20.31 -1.57
CA ILE A 18 -21.69 20.83 -0.98
C ILE A 18 -21.85 20.30 0.44
N ILE A 19 -22.63 21.03 1.24
CA ILE A 19 -22.90 20.62 2.63
C ILE A 19 -23.75 19.35 2.61
N ASN A 20 -23.34 18.35 3.38
CA ASN A 20 -24.15 17.17 3.61
C ASN A 20 -25.36 17.52 4.51
N ASP A 21 -26.56 17.17 4.09
CA ASP A 21 -27.80 17.45 4.83
C ASP A 21 -27.78 16.90 6.25
N ILE A 22 -27.17 15.72 6.46
CA ILE A 22 -26.97 15.12 7.78
C ILE A 22 -26.21 16.08 8.74
N SER A 23 -25.24 16.86 8.23
CA SER A 23 -24.52 17.84 9.04
C SER A 23 -25.41 18.98 9.49
N LYS A 24 -26.31 19.42 8.62
CA LYS A 24 -27.29 20.46 8.95
C LYS A 24 -28.25 19.98 10.04
N GLU A 25 -28.81 18.79 9.88
CA GLU A 25 -29.71 18.16 10.83
C GLU A 25 -29.07 17.97 12.20
N ARG A 26 -27.86 17.39 12.25
CA ARG A 26 -27.10 17.19 13.50
C ARG A 26 -26.80 18.51 14.20
N ARG A 27 -26.42 19.56 13.46
CA ARG A 27 -26.20 20.88 14.01
C ARG A 27 -27.46 21.45 14.65
N LEU A 28 -28.59 21.37 13.94
CA LEU A 28 -29.87 21.86 14.46
C LEU A 28 -30.32 21.08 15.70
N ALA A 29 -30.13 19.75 15.72
CA ALA A 29 -30.38 18.93 16.89
C ALA A 29 -29.51 19.34 18.08
N CYS A 30 -28.20 19.56 17.86
CA CYS A 30 -27.29 20.04 18.91
C CYS A 30 -27.71 21.41 19.46
N LEU A 31 -27.99 22.36 18.58
CA LEU A 31 -28.47 23.71 19.00
C LEU A 31 -29.78 23.65 19.78
N LYS A 32 -30.69 22.71 19.38
CA LYS A 32 -31.96 22.51 20.11
C LYS A 32 -31.71 21.99 21.53
N LEU A 33 -30.85 20.96 21.67
CA LEU A 33 -30.47 20.46 22.99
C LEU A 33 -29.81 21.52 23.87
N MET A 34 -28.90 22.34 23.29
CA MET A 34 -28.27 23.44 24.00
C MET A 34 -29.31 24.48 24.49
N LEU A 35 -30.36 24.75 23.72
CA LEU A 35 -31.44 25.62 24.13
C LEU A 35 -32.28 24.99 25.24
N GLU A 36 -32.66 23.73 25.13
CA GLU A 36 -33.42 22.98 26.14
C GLU A 36 -32.67 22.89 27.47
N GLN A 37 -31.35 22.69 27.41
CA GLN A 37 -30.47 22.65 28.58
C GLN A 37 -30.05 24.05 29.08
N LYS A 38 -30.58 25.12 28.50
CA LYS A 38 -30.31 26.53 28.88
C LYS A 38 -28.85 27.00 28.72
N TYR A 39 -28.06 26.28 27.87
CA TYR A 39 -26.70 26.74 27.51
C TYR A 39 -26.71 27.95 26.58
N ILE A 40 -27.79 28.08 25.78
CA ILE A 40 -27.99 29.23 24.88
C ILE A 40 -29.43 29.76 25.03
N THR A 41 -29.58 31.07 24.77
CA THR A 41 -30.91 31.69 24.72
C THR A 41 -31.64 31.44 23.41
N LYS A 42 -32.94 31.62 23.38
CA LYS A 42 -33.75 31.52 22.14
C LYS A 42 -33.26 32.44 21.04
N LYS A 43 -32.79 33.67 21.41
CA LYS A 43 -32.21 34.63 20.46
C LYS A 43 -30.91 34.10 19.86
N GLN A 44 -30.03 33.48 20.66
CA GLN A 44 -28.80 32.86 20.20
C GLN A 44 -29.09 31.63 19.33
N TYR A 45 -30.03 30.76 19.71
CA TYR A 45 -30.50 29.64 18.89
C TYR A 45 -30.95 30.11 17.51
N ASN A 46 -31.88 31.08 17.45
CA ASN A 46 -32.44 31.59 16.22
C ASN A 46 -31.36 32.18 15.29
N LYS A 47 -30.40 32.92 15.88
CA LYS A 47 -29.24 33.47 15.14
C LYS A 47 -28.36 32.33 14.58
N ALA A 48 -27.99 31.38 15.42
CA ALA A 48 -27.10 30.27 15.03
C ALA A 48 -27.79 29.35 14.01
N ALA A 49 -29.06 29.05 14.13
CA ALA A 49 -29.80 28.18 13.23
C ALA A 49 -29.91 28.75 11.79
N LYS A 50 -29.98 30.09 11.66
CA LYS A 50 -30.05 30.79 10.37
C LYS A 50 -28.71 30.87 9.64
N VAL A 51 -27.58 30.69 10.33
CA VAL A 51 -26.25 30.80 9.71
C VAL A 51 -26.02 29.64 8.74
N SER A 52 -25.61 29.95 7.51
CA SER A 52 -25.23 28.93 6.54
C SER A 52 -23.91 28.28 6.91
N LEU A 53 -23.87 26.95 7.00
CA LEU A 53 -22.61 26.23 7.19
C LEU A 53 -21.61 26.52 6.05
N LYS A 54 -22.10 26.75 4.83
CA LYS A 54 -21.27 27.10 3.67
C LYS A 54 -20.49 28.40 3.90
N SER A 55 -21.07 29.38 4.57
CA SER A 55 -20.39 30.65 4.86
C SER A 55 -19.36 30.55 5.99
N MET A 56 -19.51 29.55 6.88
CA MET A 56 -18.61 29.32 8.00
C MET A 56 -17.44 28.41 7.64
N LEU A 57 -17.65 27.49 6.71
CA LEU A 57 -16.61 26.57 6.24
C LEU A 57 -15.76 27.28 5.20
N LYS A 58 -14.48 27.41 5.49
CA LYS A 58 -13.46 27.83 4.51
C LYS A 58 -12.62 26.60 4.15
N PRO A 59 -13.13 25.68 3.31
CA PRO A 59 -12.36 24.50 2.95
C PRO A 59 -11.13 24.97 2.19
N ASN A 60 -9.96 24.52 2.64
CA ASN A 60 -8.72 24.80 1.94
C ASN A 60 -8.65 23.93 0.68
N TYR A 61 -9.07 24.47 -0.44
CA TYR A 61 -9.06 23.79 -1.73
C TYR A 61 -7.64 23.58 -2.30
N HIS A 62 -6.64 24.31 -1.78
CA HIS A 62 -5.25 24.21 -2.23
C HIS A 62 -4.51 22.95 -1.72
N MET A 63 -5.08 22.21 -0.78
CA MET A 63 -4.53 20.89 -0.40
C MET A 63 -4.69 19.80 -1.47
N ASN A 64 -5.20 20.14 -2.66
CA ASN A 64 -5.35 19.20 -3.76
C ASN A 64 -4.15 19.14 -4.71
N ASP A 65 -3.05 19.82 -4.43
CA ASP A 65 -1.82 19.64 -5.21
C ASP A 65 -1.12 18.33 -4.77
N SER A 66 -1.84 17.23 -5.05
CA SER A 66 -1.42 15.86 -4.79
C SER A 66 -0.18 15.43 -5.60
N ASN A 67 0.49 16.39 -6.25
CA ASN A 67 1.65 16.12 -7.08
C ASN A 67 2.93 15.81 -6.29
N ILE A 68 2.91 15.90 -4.95
CA ILE A 68 4.06 15.68 -4.08
C ILE A 68 3.78 14.67 -2.95
N ALA A 69 2.77 13.83 -3.14
CA ALA A 69 2.23 12.98 -2.08
C ALA A 69 3.28 12.14 -1.33
N TYR A 70 4.13 11.38 -2.03
CA TYR A 70 5.10 10.50 -1.40
C TYR A 70 6.12 11.23 -0.52
N PHE A 71 6.69 12.32 -1.03
CA PHE A 71 7.67 13.09 -0.29
C PHE A 71 7.03 13.79 0.91
N THR A 72 5.88 14.43 0.70
CA THR A 72 5.16 15.13 1.76
C THR A 72 4.67 14.17 2.84
N ASP A 73 4.08 13.05 2.47
CA ASP A 73 3.60 12.04 3.43
C ASP A 73 4.77 11.48 4.25
N TYR A 74 5.93 11.23 3.62
CA TYR A 74 7.15 10.81 4.32
C TYR A 74 7.65 11.88 5.29
N THR A 75 7.73 13.14 4.85
CA THR A 75 8.17 14.26 5.69
C THR A 75 7.25 14.43 6.89
N VAL A 76 5.94 14.43 6.70
CA VAL A 76 4.96 14.52 7.78
C VAL A 76 5.12 13.37 8.77
N ALA A 77 5.31 12.15 8.28
CA ALA A 77 5.52 10.98 9.15
C ALA A 77 6.80 11.11 9.99
N GLN A 78 7.89 11.66 9.43
CA GLN A 78 9.12 11.92 10.19
C GLN A 78 8.90 13.01 11.26
N VAL A 79 8.23 14.11 10.90
CA VAL A 79 7.92 15.18 11.87
C VAL A 79 7.07 14.66 13.03
N ILE A 80 6.06 13.82 12.76
CA ILE A 80 5.26 13.19 13.82
C ILE A 80 6.15 12.34 14.74
N LYS A 81 7.04 11.49 14.17
CA LYS A 81 7.97 10.69 14.96
C LYS A 81 8.93 11.55 15.82
N ASP A 82 9.42 12.65 15.24
CA ASP A 82 10.31 13.57 15.94
C ASP A 82 9.59 14.26 17.11
N LEU A 83 8.35 14.70 16.92
CA LEU A 83 7.53 15.29 17.97
C LEU A 83 7.22 14.28 19.09
N GLN A 84 6.88 13.04 18.74
CA GLN A 84 6.70 11.97 19.72
C GLN A 84 7.98 11.76 20.56
N LYS A 85 9.15 11.71 19.90
CA LYS A 85 10.43 11.46 20.58
C LYS A 85 10.93 12.66 21.40
N LYS A 86 10.86 13.88 20.85
CA LYS A 86 11.44 15.08 21.46
C LYS A 86 10.54 15.72 22.52
N GLU A 87 9.23 15.62 22.31
CA GLU A 87 8.25 16.26 23.21
C GLU A 87 7.43 15.24 23.99
N ASN A 88 7.75 13.94 23.88
CA ASN A 88 7.04 12.83 24.55
C ASN A 88 5.53 12.86 24.30
N LEU A 89 5.12 13.21 23.08
CA LEU A 89 3.71 13.28 22.69
C LEU A 89 3.18 11.90 22.28
N SER A 90 1.89 11.68 22.50
CA SER A 90 1.19 10.58 21.86
C SER A 90 1.16 10.77 20.33
N TYR A 91 0.90 9.71 19.56
CA TYR A 91 0.73 9.83 18.11
C TYR A 91 -0.38 10.81 17.73
N ASP A 92 -1.53 10.76 18.43
CA ASP A 92 -2.67 11.64 18.17
C ASP A 92 -2.37 13.11 18.47
N ASP A 93 -1.65 13.39 19.55
CA ASP A 93 -1.26 14.76 19.90
C ASP A 93 -0.21 15.31 18.94
N ALA A 94 0.78 14.52 18.55
CA ALA A 94 1.77 14.88 17.54
C ALA A 94 1.11 15.12 16.17
N TRP A 95 0.15 14.29 15.79
CA TRP A 95 -0.63 14.45 14.57
C TRP A 95 -1.47 15.74 14.62
N ASP A 96 -2.17 15.98 15.72
CA ASP A 96 -2.95 17.21 15.91
C ASP A 96 -2.05 18.45 15.87
N LYS A 97 -0.85 18.39 16.44
CA LYS A 97 0.13 19.49 16.38
C LYS A 97 0.58 19.77 14.96
N VAL A 98 0.85 18.74 14.14
CA VAL A 98 1.23 18.92 12.73
C VAL A 98 0.10 19.52 11.90
N TYR A 99 -1.13 19.03 12.05
CA TYR A 99 -2.24 19.44 11.18
C TYR A 99 -3.05 20.63 11.68
N LYS A 100 -2.96 20.94 12.99
CA LYS A 100 -3.76 21.99 13.63
C LYS A 100 -2.92 23.04 14.38
N GLY A 101 -1.67 22.70 14.67
CA GLY A 101 -0.77 23.55 15.47
C GLY A 101 -0.12 24.69 14.70
N GLY A 102 -0.41 24.87 13.40
CA GLY A 102 0.14 25.97 12.59
C GLY A 102 1.62 25.84 12.27
N LEU A 103 2.19 24.63 12.32
CA LEU A 103 3.59 24.39 12.04
C LEU A 103 3.94 24.73 10.58
N LYS A 104 5.10 25.33 10.38
CA LYS A 104 5.75 25.48 9.08
C LYS A 104 6.85 24.45 8.96
N ILE A 105 6.73 23.53 8.01
CA ILE A 105 7.68 22.43 7.80
C ILE A 105 8.52 22.76 6.58
N TYR A 106 9.82 22.91 6.79
CA TYR A 106 10.80 23.11 5.73
C TYR A 106 11.42 21.75 5.38
N SER A 107 11.47 21.44 4.11
CA SER A 107 12.02 20.16 3.62
C SER A 107 13.15 20.37 2.63
N THR A 108 13.89 19.32 2.35
CA THR A 108 15.01 19.31 1.38
C THR A 108 14.57 19.06 -0.05
N MET A 109 13.24 18.98 -0.29
CA MET A 109 12.65 18.65 -1.59
C MET A 109 13.03 19.69 -2.66
N ASP A 110 13.59 19.21 -3.77
CA ASP A 110 13.65 19.94 -5.03
C ASP A 110 12.34 19.75 -5.80
N SER A 111 11.56 20.82 -5.89
CA SER A 111 10.25 20.78 -6.56
C SER A 111 10.34 20.43 -8.05
N LYS A 112 11.42 20.80 -8.74
CA LYS A 112 11.63 20.49 -10.16
C LYS A 112 11.95 19.02 -10.33
N ALA A 113 12.90 18.49 -9.55
CA ALA A 113 13.24 17.08 -9.56
C ALA A 113 12.00 16.22 -9.20
N GLN A 114 11.26 16.60 -8.15
CA GLN A 114 10.05 15.89 -7.73
C GLN A 114 8.99 15.83 -8.82
N LYS A 115 8.70 16.97 -9.48
CA LYS A 115 7.73 17.02 -10.60
C LYS A 115 8.20 16.18 -11.78
N THR A 116 9.50 16.21 -12.08
CA THR A 116 10.09 15.44 -13.18
C THR A 116 9.93 13.95 -12.97
N ILE A 117 10.37 13.41 -11.82
CA ILE A 117 10.25 11.96 -11.56
C ILE A 117 8.78 11.51 -11.51
N GLN A 118 7.87 12.33 -11.00
CA GLN A 118 6.44 12.01 -11.00
C GLN A 118 5.84 11.98 -12.41
N LYS A 119 6.30 12.87 -13.29
CA LYS A 119 5.91 12.86 -14.71
C LYS A 119 6.39 11.56 -15.38
N GLU A 120 7.66 11.19 -15.19
CA GLU A 120 8.25 10.01 -15.79
C GLU A 120 7.59 8.72 -15.27
N PHE A 121 7.23 8.64 -13.99
CA PHE A 121 6.53 7.50 -13.41
C PHE A 121 5.09 7.30 -13.94
N ARG A 122 4.52 8.28 -14.61
CA ARG A 122 3.24 8.16 -15.32
C ARG A 122 3.37 7.61 -16.74
N GLN A 123 4.58 7.67 -17.30
CA GLN A 123 4.81 7.24 -18.68
C GLN A 123 4.97 5.73 -18.74
N ASN A 124 4.11 5.09 -19.54
CA ASN A 124 4.12 3.62 -19.65
C ASN A 124 5.39 3.10 -20.35
N TYR A 125 6.00 3.87 -21.24
CA TYR A 125 7.20 3.46 -21.97
C TYR A 125 8.43 3.33 -21.07
N ASN A 126 8.45 3.99 -19.89
CA ASN A 126 9.53 3.87 -18.92
C ASN A 126 9.50 2.54 -18.13
N PHE A 127 8.51 1.69 -18.37
CA PHE A 127 8.34 0.45 -17.63
C PHE A 127 8.20 -0.72 -18.60
N PRO A 128 8.91 -1.84 -18.34
CA PRO A 128 8.81 -3.01 -19.20
C PRO A 128 7.39 -3.55 -19.22
N SER A 129 7.04 -4.24 -20.29
CA SER A 129 5.84 -5.07 -20.34
C SER A 129 6.04 -6.29 -19.47
N ILE A 130 4.97 -6.74 -18.79
CA ILE A 130 5.01 -7.98 -18.05
C ILE A 130 4.87 -9.12 -19.07
N THR A 131 5.87 -10.01 -19.10
CA THR A 131 5.91 -11.18 -19.95
C THR A 131 6.05 -12.43 -19.09
N ASN A 132 5.93 -13.61 -19.71
CA ASN A 132 6.15 -14.91 -19.05
C ASN A 132 5.25 -15.18 -17.84
N ILE A 133 4.00 -14.70 -17.90
CA ILE A 133 2.99 -15.00 -16.90
C ILE A 133 2.48 -16.43 -17.15
N ARG A 134 2.47 -17.23 -16.08
CA ARG A 134 1.85 -18.56 -16.12
C ARG A 134 0.41 -18.46 -15.64
N TYR A 135 -0.48 -19.16 -16.34
CA TYR A 135 -1.90 -19.23 -16.04
C TYR A 135 -2.34 -20.66 -15.76
N ASP A 136 -3.37 -20.85 -14.95
CA ASP A 136 -4.12 -22.10 -14.88
C ASP A 136 -5.21 -22.17 -15.97
N GLY A 137 -5.95 -23.30 -16.00
CA GLY A 137 -7.05 -23.49 -16.96
C GLY A 137 -8.22 -22.52 -16.83
N SER A 138 -8.29 -21.74 -15.75
CA SER A 138 -9.29 -20.71 -15.50
C SER A 138 -8.74 -19.29 -15.70
N ASN A 139 -7.60 -19.14 -16.35
CA ASN A 139 -6.90 -17.87 -16.54
C ASN A 139 -6.49 -17.15 -15.22
N ASN A 140 -6.28 -17.89 -14.13
CA ASN A 140 -5.72 -17.28 -12.92
C ASN A 140 -4.18 -17.25 -13.04
N ILE A 141 -3.55 -16.18 -12.54
CA ILE A 141 -2.10 -16.04 -12.53
C ILE A 141 -1.49 -16.93 -11.46
N LEU A 142 -0.49 -17.73 -11.84
CA LEU A 142 0.24 -18.62 -10.96
C LEU A 142 1.57 -18.00 -10.49
N ASN A 143 1.93 -18.28 -9.23
CA ASN A 143 3.25 -17.98 -8.69
C ASN A 143 4.29 -19.02 -9.15
N LYS A 144 5.56 -18.87 -8.71
CA LYS A 144 6.65 -19.80 -9.04
C LYS A 144 6.36 -21.26 -8.61
N ASP A 145 5.59 -21.44 -7.55
CA ASP A 145 5.26 -22.76 -6.97
C ASP A 145 4.01 -23.38 -7.61
N GLY A 146 3.46 -22.78 -8.66
CA GLY A 146 2.25 -23.26 -9.35
C GLY A 146 0.94 -22.95 -8.62
N LYS A 147 0.96 -22.18 -7.50
CA LYS A 147 -0.25 -21.79 -6.78
C LYS A 147 -0.80 -20.49 -7.34
N VAL A 148 -2.13 -20.33 -7.26
CA VAL A 148 -2.80 -19.11 -7.71
C VAL A 148 -2.32 -17.90 -6.86
N ALA A 149 -1.71 -16.94 -7.54
CA ALA A 149 -1.27 -15.66 -6.96
C ALA A 149 -2.36 -14.59 -7.08
N MET A 150 -3.03 -14.53 -8.21
CA MET A 150 -4.13 -13.61 -8.47
C MET A 150 -5.18 -14.29 -9.35
N TYR A 151 -6.45 -14.11 -8.98
CA TYR A 151 -7.55 -14.62 -9.79
C TYR A 151 -7.89 -13.66 -10.93
N SER A 152 -8.34 -14.19 -12.06
CA SER A 152 -8.93 -13.33 -13.09
C SER A 152 -10.19 -12.65 -12.55
N MET A 153 -10.27 -11.32 -12.67
CA MET A 153 -11.46 -10.58 -12.25
C MET A 153 -12.73 -11.08 -12.96
N ASP A 154 -12.59 -11.52 -14.21
CA ASP A 154 -13.71 -12.03 -15.01
C ASP A 154 -14.32 -13.34 -14.46
N ASN A 155 -13.57 -14.09 -13.62
CA ASN A 155 -14.10 -15.25 -12.90
C ASN A 155 -15.01 -14.89 -11.73
N TYR A 156 -14.99 -13.63 -11.31
CA TYR A 156 -15.76 -13.12 -10.17
C TYR A 156 -16.83 -12.12 -10.60
N ILE A 157 -16.45 -11.13 -11.41
CA ILE A 157 -17.33 -10.01 -11.75
C ILE A 157 -17.48 -9.94 -13.27
N LYS A 158 -18.71 -10.19 -13.73
CA LYS A 158 -19.10 -10.05 -15.13
C LYS A 158 -20.22 -9.01 -15.23
N ASN A 159 -20.07 -8.04 -16.11
CA ASN A 159 -21.06 -6.99 -16.35
C ASN A 159 -21.52 -6.29 -15.05
N GLY A 160 -20.59 -6.01 -14.13
CA GLY A 160 -20.90 -5.39 -12.84
C GLY A 160 -21.59 -6.29 -11.82
N ARG A 161 -21.64 -7.61 -12.05
CA ARG A 161 -22.31 -8.58 -11.17
C ARG A 161 -21.37 -9.66 -10.69
N PHE A 162 -21.47 -9.98 -9.40
CA PHE A 162 -20.95 -11.24 -8.85
C PHE A 162 -22.11 -12.23 -8.75
N THR A 163 -22.12 -13.27 -9.56
CA THR A 163 -23.16 -14.32 -9.54
C THR A 163 -22.64 -15.51 -8.76
N PHE A 164 -23.39 -15.94 -7.74
CA PHE A 164 -23.11 -17.14 -6.97
C PHE A 164 -23.38 -18.39 -7.80
N THR A 165 -22.55 -19.41 -7.63
CA THR A 165 -22.87 -20.76 -8.09
C THR A 165 -23.84 -21.42 -7.09
N LYS A 166 -24.52 -22.50 -7.51
CA LYS A 166 -25.52 -23.20 -6.68
C LYS A 166 -24.92 -23.76 -5.38
N ASP A 167 -23.61 -24.05 -5.38
CA ASP A 167 -22.89 -24.58 -4.22
C ASP A 167 -22.27 -23.50 -3.32
N GLU A 168 -22.37 -22.22 -3.68
CA GLU A 168 -21.84 -21.09 -2.90
C GLU A 168 -22.86 -20.43 -1.98
N ILE A 169 -24.13 -20.50 -2.35
CA ILE A 169 -25.23 -19.85 -1.60
C ILE A 169 -26.45 -20.74 -1.50
N LYS A 170 -27.11 -20.71 -0.35
CA LYS A 170 -28.39 -21.40 -0.11
C LYS A 170 -29.34 -20.45 0.60
N LYS A 171 -30.58 -20.38 0.15
CA LYS A 171 -31.68 -19.72 0.86
C LYS A 171 -32.36 -20.73 1.77
N ASN A 172 -32.55 -20.40 3.04
CA ASN A 172 -33.27 -21.21 4.01
C ASN A 172 -34.79 -20.91 3.96
N SER A 173 -35.57 -21.79 4.58
CA SER A 173 -37.04 -21.65 4.67
C SER A 173 -37.48 -20.40 5.43
N ASP A 174 -36.67 -19.94 6.39
CA ASP A 174 -36.93 -18.70 7.16
C ASP A 174 -36.61 -17.42 6.39
N GLY A 175 -36.08 -17.55 5.17
CA GLY A 175 -35.68 -16.42 4.32
C GLY A 175 -34.23 -15.92 4.56
N SER A 176 -33.49 -16.50 5.47
CA SER A 176 -32.04 -16.23 5.63
C SER A 176 -31.23 -16.85 4.49
N PHE A 177 -30.00 -16.36 4.30
CA PHE A 177 -29.05 -16.92 3.34
C PHE A 177 -27.84 -17.48 4.02
N VAL A 178 -27.35 -18.62 3.55
CA VAL A 178 -26.09 -19.22 3.95
C VAL A 178 -25.10 -19.09 2.79
N ILE A 179 -24.04 -18.35 2.98
CA ILE A 179 -22.91 -18.24 2.04
C ILE A 179 -21.82 -19.19 2.51
N LYS A 180 -21.46 -20.15 1.66
CA LYS A 180 -20.55 -21.25 2.01
C LYS A 180 -19.11 -20.78 2.17
N ALA A 181 -18.47 -21.24 3.25
CA ALA A 181 -17.05 -21.07 3.50
C ALA A 181 -16.19 -21.79 2.45
N ASN A 182 -14.94 -21.37 2.31
CA ASN A 182 -13.93 -21.99 1.43
C ASN A 182 -14.32 -22.06 -0.06
N LYS A 183 -15.19 -21.18 -0.50
CA LYS A 183 -15.54 -20.99 -1.91
C LYS A 183 -14.80 -19.77 -2.49
N ARG A 184 -15.29 -19.22 -3.60
CA ARG A 184 -14.66 -18.07 -4.26
C ARG A 184 -14.53 -16.85 -3.36
N LEU A 185 -15.56 -16.55 -2.56
CA LEU A 185 -15.45 -15.50 -1.54
C LEU A 185 -14.79 -16.05 -0.27
N LYS A 186 -14.07 -15.18 0.40
CA LYS A 186 -13.40 -15.49 1.67
C LYS A 186 -14.14 -14.82 2.82
N ILE A 187 -14.24 -15.53 3.94
CA ILE A 187 -14.89 -15.05 5.15
C ILE A 187 -13.78 -14.82 6.18
N TYR A 188 -13.64 -13.57 6.64
CA TYR A 188 -12.67 -13.20 7.67
C TYR A 188 -13.38 -12.73 8.93
N LYS A 189 -12.91 -13.21 10.07
CA LYS A 189 -13.33 -12.71 11.39
C LYS A 189 -12.49 -11.49 11.73
N THR A 190 -13.15 -10.39 12.06
CA THR A 190 -12.53 -9.17 12.56
C THR A 190 -13.07 -8.86 13.96
N SER A 191 -12.26 -8.20 14.78
CA SER A 191 -12.69 -7.77 16.11
C SER A 191 -12.22 -6.34 16.33
N ALA A 192 -13.16 -5.45 16.63
CA ALA A 192 -12.88 -4.06 16.93
C ALA A 192 -13.77 -3.58 18.07
N ASN A 193 -13.19 -2.91 19.08
CA ASN A 193 -13.90 -2.39 20.25
C ASN A 193 -14.77 -3.43 20.97
N GLY A 194 -14.26 -4.66 21.12
CA GLY A 194 -14.97 -5.76 21.78
C GLY A 194 -16.11 -6.38 20.99
N LYS A 195 -16.36 -5.93 19.76
CA LYS A 195 -17.37 -6.48 18.86
C LYS A 195 -16.73 -7.32 17.77
N THR A 196 -17.27 -8.52 17.55
CA THR A 196 -16.88 -9.37 16.43
C THR A 196 -17.68 -8.99 15.19
N ASP A 197 -17.02 -8.88 14.03
CA ASP A 197 -17.64 -8.78 12.72
C ASP A 197 -17.06 -9.85 11.78
N TYR A 198 -17.77 -10.14 10.71
CA TYR A 198 -17.35 -11.05 9.66
C TYR A 198 -17.35 -10.32 8.32
N SER A 199 -16.17 -10.24 7.70
CA SER A 199 -16.03 -9.64 6.37
C SER A 199 -16.16 -10.73 5.31
N LEU A 200 -16.99 -10.48 4.30
CA LEU A 200 -17.13 -11.33 3.12
C LEU A 200 -16.36 -10.66 1.97
N GLU A 201 -15.27 -11.28 1.53
CA GLU A 201 -14.27 -10.62 0.71
C GLU A 201 -13.95 -11.34 -0.60
N PHE A 202 -13.69 -10.55 -1.63
CA PHE A 202 -13.05 -11.01 -2.85
C PHE A 202 -11.55 -11.25 -2.59
N PRO A 203 -10.95 -12.27 -3.20
CA PRO A 203 -9.51 -12.49 -3.12
C PRO A 203 -8.74 -11.46 -3.96
N ASN A 204 -7.41 -11.58 -3.95
CA ASN A 204 -6.56 -10.83 -4.87
C ASN A 204 -6.90 -11.20 -6.33
N MET A 205 -7.19 -10.19 -7.12
CA MET A 205 -7.59 -10.34 -8.52
C MET A 205 -6.67 -9.53 -9.44
N TYR A 206 -6.77 -9.79 -10.71
CA TYR A 206 -6.15 -8.98 -11.73
C TYR A 206 -7.12 -8.73 -12.89
N LYS A 207 -6.83 -7.68 -13.66
CA LYS A 207 -7.43 -7.43 -14.97
C LYS A 207 -6.42 -6.86 -15.93
N TRP A 208 -6.61 -7.13 -17.21
CA TRP A 208 -5.92 -6.43 -18.27
C TRP A 208 -6.74 -5.22 -18.72
N SER A 209 -6.09 -4.10 -18.95
CA SER A 209 -6.71 -2.91 -19.53
C SER A 209 -5.66 -2.14 -20.34
N ASN A 210 -5.97 -1.83 -21.59
CA ASN A 210 -5.07 -1.12 -22.52
C ASN A 210 -3.65 -1.72 -22.58
N GLY A 211 -3.56 -3.05 -22.68
CA GLY A 211 -2.30 -3.79 -22.74
C GLY A 211 -1.47 -3.77 -21.45
N ARG A 212 -2.07 -3.36 -20.31
CA ARG A 212 -1.40 -3.33 -19.01
C ARG A 212 -2.14 -4.19 -18.00
N LEU A 213 -1.36 -4.89 -17.18
CA LEU A 213 -1.87 -5.66 -16.05
C LEU A 213 -2.17 -4.73 -14.87
N TYR A 214 -3.34 -4.88 -14.28
CA TYR A 214 -3.71 -4.24 -13.02
C TYR A 214 -3.96 -5.31 -11.96
N SER A 215 -3.25 -5.22 -10.84
CA SER A 215 -3.54 -6.02 -9.66
C SER A 215 -4.58 -5.32 -8.80
N ILE A 216 -5.49 -6.10 -8.23
CA ILE A 216 -6.59 -5.63 -7.38
C ILE A 216 -6.51 -6.43 -6.09
N SER A 217 -6.24 -5.75 -4.97
CA SER A 217 -6.07 -6.39 -3.65
C SER A 217 -7.41 -6.77 -3.01
N GLY A 218 -8.28 -7.41 -3.78
CA GLY A 218 -9.58 -7.87 -3.31
C GLY A 218 -10.65 -6.78 -3.25
N GLY A 219 -11.56 -6.97 -2.33
CA GLY A 219 -12.72 -6.11 -2.09
C GLY A 219 -13.67 -6.81 -1.12
N TYR A 220 -14.81 -6.23 -0.83
CA TYR A 220 -15.76 -6.79 0.11
C TYR A 220 -17.21 -6.55 -0.30
N ILE A 221 -18.10 -7.38 0.24
CA ILE A 221 -19.54 -7.25 0.05
C ILE A 221 -20.14 -6.53 1.25
N ASN A 222 -20.95 -5.52 0.98
CA ASN A 222 -21.51 -4.64 1.99
C ASN A 222 -22.75 -5.27 2.65
N ILE A 223 -22.54 -5.95 3.78
CA ILE A 223 -23.60 -6.46 4.64
C ILE A 223 -23.35 -5.92 6.06
N PRO A 224 -24.33 -5.27 6.72
CA PRO A 224 -24.15 -4.73 8.07
C PRO A 224 -23.79 -5.81 9.10
N GLN A 225 -22.97 -5.44 10.09
CA GLN A 225 -22.43 -6.36 11.11
C GLN A 225 -23.52 -7.13 11.85
N GLU A 226 -24.58 -6.46 12.25
CA GLU A 226 -25.70 -7.00 13.04
C GLU A 226 -26.54 -8.06 12.29
N HIS A 227 -26.27 -8.23 11.01
CA HIS A 227 -26.98 -9.16 10.12
C HIS A 227 -26.12 -10.35 9.67
N LYS A 228 -24.92 -10.48 10.24
CA LYS A 228 -23.95 -11.51 9.90
C LYS A 228 -23.57 -12.35 11.11
N GLN A 229 -23.58 -13.66 10.96
CA GLN A 229 -23.05 -14.61 11.93
C GLN A 229 -22.47 -15.83 11.22
N LEU A 230 -21.63 -16.62 11.89
CA LEU A 230 -21.18 -17.89 11.35
C LEU A 230 -22.03 -19.03 11.91
N ASP A 231 -22.22 -20.07 11.09
CA ASP A 231 -22.65 -21.38 11.58
C ASP A 231 -21.43 -22.20 12.09
N ASP A 232 -21.70 -23.38 12.63
CA ASP A 232 -20.68 -24.28 13.20
C ASP A 232 -19.68 -24.79 12.14
N ASN A 233 -20.02 -24.70 10.86
CA ASN A 233 -19.18 -25.06 9.71
C ASN A 233 -18.39 -23.86 9.15
N GLY A 234 -18.50 -22.69 9.78
CA GLY A 234 -17.84 -21.45 9.36
C GLY A 234 -18.47 -20.77 8.13
N ASN A 235 -19.68 -21.19 7.72
CA ASN A 235 -20.40 -20.50 6.67
C ASN A 235 -21.01 -19.20 7.20
N LEU A 236 -21.11 -18.18 6.35
CA LEU A 236 -21.71 -16.91 6.73
C LEU A 236 -23.23 -16.97 6.56
N ILE A 237 -23.95 -16.77 7.66
CA ILE A 237 -25.41 -16.61 7.66
C ILE A 237 -25.74 -15.14 7.56
N VAL A 238 -26.52 -14.77 6.55
CA VAL A 238 -27.14 -13.45 6.40
C VAL A 238 -28.58 -13.55 6.90
N SER A 239 -28.93 -12.77 7.92
CA SER A 239 -30.20 -12.91 8.64
C SER A 239 -31.43 -12.64 7.76
N ALA A 240 -32.50 -13.38 8.00
CA ALA A 240 -33.81 -13.15 7.36
C ALA A 240 -34.32 -11.72 7.60
N ARG A 241 -34.04 -11.15 8.79
CA ARG A 241 -34.39 -9.77 9.12
C ARG A 241 -33.77 -8.76 8.15
N PHE A 242 -32.50 -8.96 7.77
CA PHE A 242 -31.85 -8.11 6.76
C PHE A 242 -32.56 -8.22 5.42
N MET A 243 -32.88 -9.43 4.99
CA MET A 243 -33.53 -9.67 3.71
C MET A 243 -34.96 -9.09 3.61
N GLN A 244 -35.58 -8.78 4.75
CA GLN A 244 -36.86 -8.07 4.81
C GLN A 244 -36.71 -6.54 4.64
N THR A 245 -35.53 -5.99 4.83
CA THR A 245 -35.23 -4.57 4.60
C THR A 245 -35.16 -4.26 3.10
N LYS A 246 -35.31 -2.98 2.74
CA LYS A 246 -35.07 -2.53 1.37
C LYS A 246 -33.63 -2.81 0.93
N GLU A 247 -32.66 -2.50 1.79
CA GLU A 247 -31.24 -2.70 1.53
C GLU A 247 -30.92 -4.18 1.29
N GLY A 248 -31.42 -5.07 2.15
CA GLY A 248 -31.20 -6.52 2.01
C GLY A 248 -31.75 -7.09 0.72
N ARG A 249 -32.97 -6.69 0.35
CA ARG A 249 -33.58 -7.11 -0.93
C ARG A 249 -32.82 -6.60 -2.15
N GLU A 250 -32.16 -5.46 -2.04
CA GLU A 250 -31.34 -4.89 -3.10
C GLU A 250 -29.91 -5.47 -3.09
N THR A 251 -29.48 -6.12 -2.00
CA THR A 251 -28.13 -6.68 -1.85
C THR A 251 -27.99 -8.05 -2.51
N ILE A 252 -28.85 -9.01 -2.16
CA ILE A 252 -28.84 -10.34 -2.78
C ILE A 252 -30.05 -10.44 -3.70
N LEU A 253 -29.79 -10.33 -4.97
CA LEU A 253 -30.79 -10.36 -6.04
C LEU A 253 -30.87 -11.76 -6.65
N HIS A 254 -31.94 -12.05 -7.37
CA HIS A 254 -32.15 -13.32 -8.05
C HIS A 254 -32.77 -13.12 -9.43
N ASP A 255 -32.24 -13.83 -10.43
CA ASP A 255 -32.81 -13.94 -11.77
C ASP A 255 -32.60 -15.37 -12.33
N ASN A 256 -32.78 -15.56 -13.62
CA ASN A 256 -32.61 -16.86 -14.28
C ASN A 256 -31.17 -17.41 -14.19
N SER A 257 -30.19 -16.57 -13.91
CA SER A 257 -28.79 -16.97 -13.71
C SER A 257 -28.48 -17.38 -12.26
N GLY A 258 -29.43 -17.20 -11.33
CA GLY A 258 -29.28 -17.52 -9.92
C GLY A 258 -29.17 -16.27 -9.02
N TYR A 259 -28.63 -16.45 -7.81
CA TYR A 259 -28.41 -15.34 -6.89
C TYR A 259 -27.17 -14.54 -7.29
N TYR A 260 -27.27 -13.22 -7.19
CA TYR A 260 -26.16 -12.33 -7.53
C TYR A 260 -26.14 -11.05 -6.69
N ILE A 261 -25.00 -10.39 -6.68
CA ILE A 261 -24.75 -9.09 -6.06
C ILE A 261 -24.30 -8.12 -7.16
N ASN A 262 -24.92 -6.94 -7.22
CA ASN A 262 -24.56 -5.91 -8.20
C ASN A 262 -23.49 -4.95 -7.66
N GLU A 263 -22.96 -4.09 -8.53
CA GLU A 263 -21.88 -3.15 -8.23
C GLU A 263 -22.18 -2.14 -7.11
N LYS A 264 -23.45 -1.92 -6.75
CA LYS A 264 -23.83 -1.01 -5.65
C LYS A 264 -23.59 -1.63 -4.28
N ASN A 265 -23.57 -2.96 -4.19
CA ASN A 265 -23.53 -3.72 -2.95
C ASN A 265 -22.21 -4.45 -2.70
N TYR A 266 -21.20 -4.20 -3.51
CA TYR A 266 -19.83 -4.58 -3.22
C TYR A 266 -18.86 -3.42 -3.48
N SER A 267 -17.70 -3.51 -2.89
CA SER A 267 -16.58 -2.60 -3.13
C SER A 267 -15.37 -3.41 -3.57
N VAL A 268 -14.77 -3.06 -4.69
CA VAL A 268 -13.52 -3.64 -5.17
C VAL A 268 -12.43 -2.59 -5.03
N ASN A 269 -11.28 -2.99 -4.49
CA ASN A 269 -10.15 -2.08 -4.34
C ASN A 269 -9.67 -1.58 -5.70
N GLN A 270 -9.13 -0.37 -5.71
CA GLN A 270 -8.65 0.23 -6.95
C GLN A 270 -7.52 -0.60 -7.55
N GLY A 271 -7.62 -0.90 -8.83
CA GLY A 271 -6.57 -1.58 -9.58
C GLY A 271 -5.26 -0.79 -9.59
N VAL A 272 -4.16 -1.48 -9.32
CA VAL A 272 -2.81 -0.93 -9.31
C VAL A 272 -2.06 -1.45 -10.52
N ILE A 273 -1.64 -0.54 -11.40
CA ILE A 273 -0.92 -0.88 -12.64
C ILE A 273 0.40 -1.59 -12.31
N GLN A 274 0.74 -2.60 -13.11
CA GLN A 274 1.98 -3.37 -12.97
C GLN A 274 2.89 -3.19 -14.20
N PRO A 275 4.22 -3.35 -14.07
CA PRO A 275 4.96 -3.47 -12.81
C PRO A 275 4.99 -2.16 -12.02
N GLN A 276 5.26 -2.25 -10.73
CA GLN A 276 5.51 -1.10 -9.86
C GLN A 276 7.02 -0.83 -9.75
N SER A 277 7.35 0.41 -9.45
CA SER A 277 8.73 0.85 -9.18
C SER A 277 8.72 1.94 -8.12
N ALA A 278 9.88 2.25 -7.57
CA ALA A 278 10.12 3.36 -6.67
C ALA A 278 11.47 4.01 -6.99
N MET A 279 11.60 5.29 -6.64
CA MET A 279 12.84 6.04 -6.85
C MET A 279 13.03 7.06 -5.73
N THR A 280 14.28 7.20 -5.27
CA THR A 280 14.71 8.27 -4.39
C THR A 280 15.91 8.96 -5.01
N ILE A 281 15.89 10.30 -5.05
CA ILE A 281 17.03 11.11 -5.49
C ILE A 281 17.67 11.71 -4.25
N ILE A 282 18.95 11.43 -4.05
CA ILE A 282 19.75 11.90 -2.92
C ILE A 282 20.91 12.74 -3.46
N GLU A 283 21.16 13.87 -2.84
CA GLU A 283 22.34 14.70 -3.10
C GLU A 283 23.53 14.11 -2.35
N ASN A 284 24.54 13.65 -3.09
CA ASN A 284 25.67 12.92 -2.50
C ASN A 284 26.48 13.73 -1.48
N SER A 285 26.65 15.05 -1.71
CA SER A 285 27.45 15.93 -0.85
C SER A 285 26.83 16.16 0.53
N THR A 286 25.50 16.08 0.63
CA THR A 286 24.77 16.40 1.86
C THR A 286 23.99 15.23 2.44
N GLY A 287 23.77 14.16 1.67
CA GLY A 287 22.87 13.06 2.02
C GLY A 287 21.38 13.43 2.00
N GLN A 288 21.01 14.62 1.54
CA GLN A 288 19.64 15.10 1.54
C GLN A 288 18.80 14.43 0.46
N ILE A 289 17.60 13.99 0.82
CA ILE A 289 16.60 13.51 -0.15
C ILE A 289 16.02 14.71 -0.90
N LYS A 290 16.23 14.78 -2.20
CA LYS A 290 15.71 15.85 -3.08
C LYS A 290 14.39 15.50 -3.75
N ALA A 291 14.13 14.22 -4.02
CA ALA A 291 12.88 13.76 -4.58
C ALA A 291 12.60 12.30 -4.22
N MET A 292 11.31 11.91 -4.17
CA MET A 292 10.90 10.56 -3.83
C MET A 292 9.59 10.20 -4.53
N VAL A 293 9.54 9.01 -5.13
CA VAL A 293 8.33 8.39 -5.67
C VAL A 293 8.28 6.93 -5.24
N GLY A 294 7.22 6.55 -4.53
CA GLY A 294 7.03 5.20 -4.01
C GLY A 294 6.17 4.28 -4.87
N GLY A 295 5.78 4.71 -6.07
CA GLY A 295 4.97 3.91 -6.98
C GLY A 295 4.47 4.69 -8.19
N ARG A 296 3.89 3.98 -9.15
CA ARG A 296 3.36 4.57 -10.39
C ARG A 296 2.06 5.35 -10.19
N LYS A 297 1.36 5.15 -9.07
CA LYS A 297 0.23 6.00 -8.66
C LYS A 297 0.79 7.25 -7.99
N THR A 298 0.79 8.37 -8.68
CA THR A 298 1.41 9.63 -8.21
C THR A 298 0.39 10.63 -7.63
N LYS A 299 -0.88 10.29 -7.57
CA LYS A 299 -1.95 11.11 -7.00
C LYS A 299 -2.66 10.37 -5.88
N GLY A 300 -2.98 11.08 -4.81
CA GLY A 300 -3.67 10.56 -3.63
C GLY A 300 -2.93 10.91 -2.35
N LYS A 301 -3.50 10.52 -1.21
CA LYS A 301 -2.90 10.65 0.13
C LYS A 301 -2.63 9.29 0.69
N MET A 302 -1.64 9.18 1.57
CA MET A 302 -1.25 7.93 2.25
C MET A 302 -1.04 6.77 1.27
N LEU A 303 -0.36 7.06 0.16
CA LEU A 303 -0.01 6.05 -0.84
C LEU A 303 1.05 5.11 -0.26
N TYR A 304 0.93 3.81 -0.58
CA TYR A 304 1.97 2.84 -0.22
C TYR A 304 3.31 3.22 -0.86
N ASN A 305 4.27 3.57 -0.02
CA ASN A 305 5.56 4.13 -0.44
C ASN A 305 6.65 3.07 -0.48
N ARG A 306 6.85 2.45 -1.64
CA ARG A 306 7.87 1.41 -1.86
C ARG A 306 9.32 1.91 -1.76
N ALA A 307 9.52 3.24 -1.76
CA ALA A 307 10.86 3.81 -1.63
C ALA A 307 11.43 3.69 -0.20
N ILE A 308 10.56 3.47 0.79
CA ILE A 308 10.93 3.34 2.21
C ILE A 308 10.66 1.95 2.78
N GLU A 309 10.02 1.08 2.01
CA GLU A 309 9.72 -0.28 2.45
C GLU A 309 10.93 -1.20 2.23
N PRO A 310 11.32 -2.00 3.25
CA PRO A 310 12.41 -2.94 3.12
C PRO A 310 12.18 -3.95 2.00
N ARG A 311 13.22 -4.18 1.20
CA ARG A 311 13.23 -5.18 0.13
C ARG A 311 14.58 -5.86 0.06
N GLN A 312 14.60 -7.05 -0.51
CA GLN A 312 15.87 -7.70 -0.84
C GLN A 312 16.62 -6.86 -1.87
N PRO A 313 17.84 -6.39 -1.56
CA PRO A 313 18.59 -5.50 -2.42
C PRO A 313 19.19 -6.21 -3.63
N GLY A 314 19.31 -7.55 -3.60
CA GLY A 314 20.04 -8.31 -4.60
C GLY A 314 21.49 -7.81 -4.68
N SER A 315 22.06 -7.79 -5.87
CA SER A 315 23.45 -7.37 -6.09
C SER A 315 23.72 -5.89 -5.79
N SER A 316 22.71 -5.05 -5.64
CA SER A 316 22.89 -3.65 -5.25
C SER A 316 23.44 -3.46 -3.84
N ILE A 317 23.45 -4.52 -3.00
CA ILE A 317 24.10 -4.50 -1.69
C ILE A 317 25.63 -4.60 -1.77
N LYS A 318 26.20 -5.12 -2.88
CA LYS A 318 27.63 -5.39 -3.01
C LYS A 318 28.51 -4.18 -2.72
N PRO A 319 28.23 -2.95 -3.21
CA PRO A 319 29.03 -1.79 -2.87
C PRO A 319 29.14 -1.53 -1.36
N LEU A 320 28.02 -1.68 -0.64
CA LEU A 320 27.94 -1.41 0.80
C LEU A 320 28.32 -2.62 1.66
N GLY A 321 27.95 -3.82 1.24
CA GLY A 321 28.11 -5.03 2.05
C GLY A 321 29.41 -5.80 1.79
N VAL A 322 30.08 -5.52 0.68
CA VAL A 322 31.31 -6.25 0.29
C VAL A 322 32.47 -5.27 0.03
N TYR A 323 32.32 -4.38 -0.94
CA TYR A 323 33.45 -3.57 -1.42
C TYR A 323 33.84 -2.47 -0.44
N ALA A 324 32.91 -1.73 0.12
CA ALA A 324 33.21 -0.69 1.11
C ALA A 324 33.83 -1.27 2.38
N PRO A 325 33.32 -2.35 3.00
CA PRO A 325 33.99 -3.02 4.13
C PRO A 325 35.38 -3.53 3.79
N ALA A 326 35.58 -4.11 2.60
CA ALA A 326 36.88 -4.61 2.19
C ALA A 326 37.94 -3.46 2.10
N ILE A 327 37.59 -2.35 1.46
CA ILE A 327 38.45 -1.17 1.36
C ILE A 327 38.65 -0.53 2.74
N GLN A 328 37.65 -0.46 3.57
CA GLN A 328 37.75 0.05 4.94
C GLN A 328 38.71 -0.78 5.77
N GLN A 329 38.60 -2.11 5.72
CA GLN A 329 39.53 -3.02 6.39
C GLN A 329 40.95 -2.79 5.92
N GLY A 330 41.19 -2.68 4.60
CA GLY A 330 42.53 -2.40 4.07
C GLY A 330 43.12 -1.07 4.57
N ALA A 331 42.29 -0.03 4.69
CA ALA A 331 42.71 1.26 5.22
C ALA A 331 43.05 1.18 6.74
N GLU A 332 42.25 0.47 7.52
CA GLU A 332 42.48 0.26 8.96
C GLU A 332 43.72 -0.55 9.22
N GLU A 333 43.97 -1.61 8.46
CA GLU A 333 45.17 -2.43 8.55
C GLU A 333 46.42 -1.62 8.17
N ALA A 334 46.34 -0.80 7.13
CA ALA A 334 47.43 0.10 6.73
C ALA A 334 47.75 1.13 7.83
N ALA A 335 46.73 1.76 8.42
CA ALA A 335 46.93 2.69 9.53
C ALA A 335 47.55 2.01 10.77
N ALA A 336 47.19 0.76 11.03
CA ALA A 336 47.72 -0.05 12.12
C ALA A 336 49.08 -0.68 11.78
N LYS A 337 49.68 -0.44 10.60
CA LYS A 337 50.90 -1.07 10.07
C LYS A 337 50.83 -2.61 10.10
N LYS A 338 49.67 -3.18 9.90
CA LYS A 338 49.40 -4.62 9.96
C LYS A 338 49.11 -5.13 8.55
N ASN A 339 49.86 -6.14 8.11
CA ASN A 339 49.63 -6.75 6.80
C ASN A 339 48.33 -7.55 6.79
N HIS A 340 47.59 -7.50 5.68
CA HIS A 340 46.42 -8.34 5.47
C HIS A 340 46.84 -9.80 5.26
N ASN A 341 46.10 -10.73 5.86
CA ASN A 341 46.31 -12.16 5.62
C ASN A 341 45.46 -12.58 4.40
N PHE A 342 46.06 -12.48 3.21
CA PHE A 342 45.41 -12.94 1.98
C PHE A 342 45.32 -14.46 1.97
N VAL A 343 44.10 -14.98 1.82
CA VAL A 343 43.86 -16.42 1.73
C VAL A 343 43.89 -16.83 0.26
N ASP A 344 44.86 -17.67 -0.09
CA ASP A 344 45.05 -18.17 -1.45
C ASP A 344 44.30 -19.49 -1.67
N TYR A 345 43.09 -19.39 -2.19
CA TYR A 345 42.44 -20.54 -2.81
C TYR A 345 42.74 -20.54 -4.30
N HIS A 346 43.77 -21.27 -4.74
CA HIS A 346 44.19 -21.43 -6.16
C HIS A 346 44.86 -20.21 -6.82
N ILE A 347 45.28 -19.22 -6.08
CA ILE A 347 46.06 -18.08 -6.57
C ILE A 347 47.43 -18.10 -5.86
N ASP A 348 48.54 -17.95 -6.59
CA ASP A 348 49.85 -17.81 -5.94
C ASP A 348 49.85 -16.58 -5.02
N ARG A 349 50.75 -16.59 -4.03
CA ARG A 349 50.79 -15.54 -3.01
C ARG A 349 50.99 -14.13 -3.56
N GLN A 350 51.59 -13.99 -4.71
CA GLN A 350 51.72 -12.70 -5.41
C GLN A 350 50.42 -12.32 -6.12
N GLY A 351 49.69 -13.30 -6.66
CA GLY A 351 48.43 -13.06 -7.34
C GLY A 351 47.32 -12.52 -6.45
N ALA A 352 47.21 -12.97 -5.20
CA ALA A 352 46.16 -12.50 -4.28
C ALA A 352 46.36 -11.07 -3.77
N ARG A 353 47.61 -10.68 -3.58
CA ARG A 353 47.98 -9.36 -3.06
C ARG A 353 47.67 -8.22 -4.03
N GLY A 354 47.74 -8.50 -5.35
CA GLY A 354 47.73 -7.42 -6.33
C GLY A 354 48.93 -6.49 -6.07
N TRP A 355 48.63 -5.24 -5.77
CA TRP A 355 49.64 -4.21 -5.48
C TRP A 355 49.67 -3.84 -4.00
N GLY A 356 50.47 -4.52 -3.18
CA GLY A 356 50.69 -4.14 -1.78
C GLY A 356 50.30 -5.18 -0.73
N ASN A 357 50.41 -4.79 0.55
CA ASN A 357 50.21 -5.66 1.70
C ASN A 357 48.83 -5.52 2.35
N HIS A 358 47.96 -4.69 1.82
CA HIS A 358 46.63 -4.40 2.33
C HIS A 358 45.59 -4.56 1.22
N ILE A 359 44.33 -4.74 1.57
CA ILE A 359 43.25 -4.76 0.61
C ILE A 359 43.11 -3.39 -0.04
N THR A 360 43.17 -3.35 -1.36
CA THR A 360 43.00 -2.14 -2.19
C THR A 360 42.08 -2.44 -3.36
N ALA A 361 41.72 -1.42 -4.12
CA ALA A 361 40.97 -1.58 -5.37
C ALA A 361 41.70 -2.45 -6.41
N GLY A 362 43.02 -2.62 -6.27
CA GLY A 362 43.86 -3.47 -7.12
C GLY A 362 44.05 -4.90 -6.61
N SER A 363 43.55 -5.25 -5.43
CA SER A 363 43.61 -6.61 -4.90
C SER A 363 42.82 -7.58 -5.79
N ILE A 364 43.32 -8.80 -5.95
CA ILE A 364 42.76 -9.79 -6.84
C ILE A 364 41.63 -10.56 -6.16
N VAL A 365 40.52 -10.73 -6.86
CA VAL A 365 39.40 -11.59 -6.51
C VAL A 365 39.32 -12.71 -7.54
N ALA A 366 39.19 -13.94 -7.08
CA ALA A 366 39.01 -15.09 -7.95
C ALA A 366 37.50 -15.38 -8.15
N ASP A 367 37.04 -15.21 -9.36
CA ASP A 367 35.65 -15.59 -9.77
C ASP A 367 35.73 -16.93 -10.50
N GLU A 368 35.82 -18.01 -9.73
CA GLU A 368 36.03 -19.35 -10.19
C GLU A 368 34.94 -20.31 -9.63
N ARG A 369 34.78 -21.43 -10.33
CA ARG A 369 33.84 -22.45 -9.87
C ARG A 369 34.37 -23.12 -8.60
N THR A 370 33.64 -22.97 -7.52
CA THR A 370 33.94 -23.63 -6.25
C THR A 370 32.78 -24.53 -5.81
N THR A 371 33.04 -25.39 -4.83
CA THR A 371 31.99 -26.24 -4.25
C THR A 371 31.96 -26.09 -2.75
N ASN A 372 30.74 -26.13 -2.19
CA ASN A 372 30.52 -26.26 -0.78
C ASN A 372 29.72 -27.53 -0.52
N ASN A 373 30.25 -28.45 0.28
CA ASN A 373 29.65 -29.76 0.54
C ASN A 373 29.25 -30.51 -0.73
N GLY A 374 30.10 -30.50 -1.77
CA GLY A 374 29.86 -31.21 -3.03
C GLY A 374 28.90 -30.50 -4.02
N THR A 375 28.32 -29.38 -3.62
CA THR A 375 27.42 -28.57 -4.46
C THR A 375 28.14 -27.32 -4.95
N ALA A 376 28.01 -26.98 -6.24
CA ALA A 376 28.59 -25.74 -6.79
C ALA A 376 28.02 -24.52 -6.04
N TRP A 377 28.89 -23.73 -5.40
CA TRP A 377 28.53 -22.53 -4.66
C TRP A 377 29.76 -21.60 -4.46
N PRO A 378 29.63 -20.29 -4.65
CA PRO A 378 28.46 -19.61 -5.24
C PRO A 378 28.29 -19.90 -6.73
N VAL A 379 27.10 -19.68 -7.27
CA VAL A 379 26.82 -19.76 -8.69
C VAL A 379 26.48 -18.38 -9.22
N ASN A 380 27.19 -17.93 -10.25
CA ASN A 380 26.90 -16.65 -10.89
C ASN A 380 25.57 -16.67 -11.65
N ALA A 381 24.82 -15.56 -11.64
CA ALA A 381 23.52 -15.45 -12.27
C ALA A 381 23.54 -15.76 -13.79
N GLY A 382 24.67 -15.54 -14.47
CA GLY A 382 24.87 -15.86 -15.89
C GLY A 382 25.43 -17.25 -16.13
N GLY A 383 25.74 -18.04 -15.09
CA GLY A 383 26.33 -19.38 -15.19
C GLY A 383 27.80 -19.39 -15.62
N GLY A 384 28.41 -18.25 -15.91
CA GLY A 384 29.82 -18.12 -16.27
C GLY A 384 30.68 -17.59 -15.11
N TYR A 385 32.00 -17.79 -15.24
CA TYR A 385 32.99 -17.27 -14.32
C TYR A 385 33.97 -16.42 -15.08
N SER A 386 34.38 -15.27 -14.52
CA SER A 386 35.28 -14.31 -15.17
C SER A 386 36.76 -14.50 -14.82
N GLY A 387 37.07 -15.47 -13.96
CA GLY A 387 38.43 -15.76 -13.53
C GLY A 387 38.97 -14.69 -12.56
N ARG A 388 40.22 -14.35 -12.70
CA ARG A 388 40.90 -13.38 -11.84
C ARG A 388 40.57 -11.95 -12.23
N ASN A 389 40.01 -11.20 -11.32
CA ASN A 389 39.66 -9.79 -11.49
C ASN A 389 40.24 -8.94 -10.37
N THR A 390 40.48 -7.66 -10.65
CA THR A 390 40.74 -6.72 -9.54
C THR A 390 39.44 -6.44 -8.80
N LEU A 391 39.52 -6.06 -7.52
CA LEU A 391 38.37 -5.65 -6.74
C LEU A 391 37.57 -4.54 -7.45
N ARG A 392 38.25 -3.64 -8.16
CA ARG A 392 37.62 -2.58 -8.97
C ARG A 392 36.81 -3.15 -10.16
N SER A 393 37.33 -4.13 -10.86
CA SER A 393 36.68 -4.70 -12.04
C SER A 393 35.56 -5.72 -11.69
N ALA A 394 35.55 -6.19 -10.45
CA ALA A 394 34.54 -7.10 -9.95
C ALA A 394 33.24 -6.39 -9.49
N ILE A 395 33.24 -5.04 -9.42
CA ILE A 395 32.04 -4.24 -9.15
C ILE A 395 31.17 -4.17 -10.40
#